data_971034e68ef27b8f8a7609eed6799db7
#
_entry.id   971034e68ef27b8f8a7609eed6799db7
#
_cell.length_a   1.000
_cell.length_b   1.000
_cell.length_c   1.000
_cell.angle_alpha   90.00
_cell.angle_beta   90.00
_cell.angle_gamma   90.00
#
_symmetry.space_group_name_H-M   'P 1'
#
loop_
_entity.id
_entity.type
_entity.pdbx_description
1 polymer ?
#
loop_
_entity_poly.entity_id
_entity_poly.type
_entity_poly.pdbx_seq_one_letter_code
_entity_poly.pdbx_strand_id
1 'polypeptide(L)'
;SSVDLIYGAPGESLDDWRDSVRTAVDLGVNHVSAYALTVEPTTKMGRQIAAGTLPKPDDDDEAAKYEIADDLFAAAGLEWYEISNWSRPGYESRHNLGYWRNVDWAGLGPGAHSHYNTVMGSSTDGDAANSDAAGDVSASVTSTSMRGWDIAHPRMWGMAINDGRVPWSGDETISPTENLEELIMLGLRIREGLDIGLVNRHIEAVNRAQDAAQGTLRIIDDACLTPLVGDGLITLDPTTGHAVATRRGRLLND
;
A
#
# COMPACT_ATOMS: atom_id res chain seq x y z
N SER A 1 21.82 -1.45 -2.03
CA SER A 1 21.64 -1.45 -0.56
C SER A 1 20.45 -0.60 -0.19
N SER A 2 19.76 -0.95 0.90
CA SER A 2 18.62 -0.22 1.46
C SER A 2 18.83 0.01 2.95
N VAL A 3 18.22 1.08 3.48
CA VAL A 3 18.14 1.38 4.92
C VAL A 3 16.68 1.69 5.26
N ASP A 4 16.23 1.16 6.38
CA ASP A 4 14.91 1.45 6.94
C ASP A 4 15.07 2.34 8.17
N LEU A 5 14.30 3.43 8.19
CA LEU A 5 14.26 4.40 9.29
C LEU A 5 12.85 4.43 9.88
N ILE A 6 12.77 4.71 11.18
CA ILE A 6 11.50 4.94 11.88
C ILE A 6 11.60 6.29 12.59
N TYR A 7 10.65 7.19 12.34
CA TYR A 7 10.56 8.50 13.00
C TYR A 7 9.34 8.58 13.93
N GLY A 8 9.31 9.62 14.77
CA GLY A 8 8.25 9.82 15.76
C GLY A 8 8.49 9.08 17.07
N ALA A 9 9.74 8.63 17.32
CA ALA A 9 10.08 8.03 18.60
C ALA A 9 9.93 9.03 19.76
N PRO A 10 9.47 8.60 20.95
CA PRO A 10 9.31 9.48 22.09
C PRO A 10 10.60 10.23 22.44
N GLY A 11 10.57 11.56 22.38
CA GLY A 11 11.71 12.43 22.67
C GLY A 11 12.65 12.71 21.49
N GLU A 12 12.38 12.17 20.30
CA GLU A 12 13.13 12.48 19.10
C GLU A 12 12.80 13.89 18.61
N SER A 13 13.80 14.76 18.55
CA SER A 13 13.64 16.12 18.00
C SER A 13 13.72 16.11 16.45
N LEU A 14 13.28 17.23 15.83
CA LEU A 14 13.45 17.42 14.38
C LEU A 14 14.94 17.44 13.96
N ASP A 15 15.84 17.86 14.84
CA ASP A 15 17.27 17.87 14.55
C ASP A 15 17.88 16.46 14.64
N ASP A 16 17.50 15.65 15.63
CA ASP A 16 17.89 14.23 15.69
C ASP A 16 17.44 13.48 14.45
N TRP A 17 16.21 13.76 14.00
CA TRP A 17 15.69 13.17 12.77
C TRP A 17 16.47 13.61 11.53
N ARG A 18 16.76 14.90 11.39
CA ARG A 18 17.60 15.41 10.28
C ARG A 18 18.96 14.72 10.24
N ASP A 19 19.60 14.53 11.38
CA ASP A 19 20.90 13.88 11.46
C ASP A 19 20.81 12.39 11.11
N SER A 20 19.72 11.70 11.49
CA SER A 20 19.45 10.32 11.09
C SER A 20 19.29 10.19 9.57
N VAL A 21 18.49 11.08 8.95
CA VAL A 21 18.29 11.10 7.49
C VAL A 21 19.60 11.41 6.75
N ARG A 22 20.38 12.40 7.19
CA ARG A 22 21.69 12.73 6.59
C ARG A 22 22.65 11.55 6.67
N THR A 23 22.69 10.88 7.83
CA THR A 23 23.52 9.69 8.01
C THR A 23 23.15 8.61 7.00
N ALA A 24 21.83 8.34 6.80
CA ALA A 24 21.37 7.37 5.81
C ALA A 24 21.78 7.76 4.37
N VAL A 25 21.68 9.06 4.03
CA VAL A 25 22.12 9.59 2.72
C VAL A 25 23.63 9.42 2.54
N ASP A 26 24.41 9.73 3.57
CA ASP A 26 25.90 9.66 3.52
C ASP A 26 26.40 8.20 3.39
N LEU A 27 25.61 7.20 3.76
CA LEU A 27 25.91 5.79 3.47
C LEU A 27 25.88 5.44 1.99
N GLY A 28 25.38 6.33 1.12
CA GLY A 28 25.34 6.14 -0.33
C GLY A 28 24.38 5.03 -0.76
N VAL A 29 23.31 4.80 -0.04
CA VAL A 29 22.30 3.78 -0.34
C VAL A 29 21.48 4.14 -1.59
N ASN A 30 20.89 3.13 -2.21
CA ASN A 30 20.05 3.31 -3.41
C ASN A 30 18.55 3.37 -3.07
N HIS A 31 18.18 3.03 -1.85
CA HIS A 31 16.78 2.96 -1.41
C HIS A 31 16.72 3.26 0.09
N VAL A 32 15.69 3.99 0.50
CA VAL A 32 15.38 4.26 1.91
C VAL A 32 13.89 4.08 2.13
N SER A 33 13.55 3.38 3.20
CA SER A 33 12.21 3.38 3.78
C SER A 33 12.22 4.29 5.02
N ALA A 34 11.22 5.14 5.19
CA ALA A 34 11.05 5.95 6.40
C ALA A 34 9.59 5.88 6.86
N TYR A 35 9.38 5.23 7.99
CA TYR A 35 8.05 4.94 8.53
C TYR A 35 7.77 5.79 9.77
N ALA A 36 6.55 6.31 9.90
CA ALA A 36 6.06 6.83 11.16
C ALA A 36 5.95 5.70 12.19
N LEU A 37 6.24 6.01 13.44
CA LEU A 37 6.15 5.06 14.54
C LEU A 37 4.70 4.69 14.83
N THR A 38 4.26 3.53 14.38
CA THR A 38 2.97 2.96 14.75
C THR A 38 3.07 2.24 16.09
N VAL A 39 2.24 2.63 17.06
CA VAL A 39 2.26 2.07 18.41
C VAL A 39 1.13 1.09 18.62
N GLU A 40 1.48 -0.20 18.67
CA GLU A 40 0.53 -1.27 18.94
C GLU A 40 0.08 -1.27 20.42
N PRO A 41 -1.23 -1.21 20.72
CA PRO A 41 -1.77 -1.09 22.09
C PRO A 41 -1.31 -2.22 23.04
N THR A 42 -1.10 -3.42 22.50
CA THR A 42 -0.71 -4.60 23.27
C THR A 42 0.77 -4.65 23.65
N THR A 43 1.59 -3.78 23.08
CA THR A 43 3.04 -3.70 23.36
C THR A 43 3.32 -3.03 24.72
N LYS A 44 4.59 -3.12 25.17
CA LYS A 44 5.02 -2.37 26.36
C LYS A 44 4.84 -0.86 26.16
N MET A 45 5.22 -0.35 24.99
CA MET A 45 5.10 1.07 24.64
C MET A 45 3.63 1.50 24.61
N GLY A 46 2.75 0.73 23.97
CA GLY A 46 1.30 1.02 23.96
C GLY A 46 0.70 1.12 25.36
N ARG A 47 1.08 0.23 26.28
CA ARG A 47 0.64 0.29 27.68
C ARG A 47 1.20 1.51 28.42
N GLN A 48 2.44 1.93 28.14
CA GLN A 48 3.03 3.12 28.73
C GLN A 48 2.35 4.42 28.26
N ILE A 49 1.99 4.49 26.99
CA ILE A 49 1.22 5.60 26.41
C ILE A 49 -0.19 5.64 27.01
N ALA A 50 -0.87 4.49 27.06
CA ALA A 50 -2.19 4.40 27.69
C ALA A 50 -2.20 4.79 29.18
N ALA A 51 -1.10 4.52 29.89
CA ALA A 51 -0.89 4.93 31.28
C ALA A 51 -0.42 6.39 31.44
N GLY A 52 -0.19 7.13 30.35
CA GLY A 52 0.32 8.52 30.39
C GLY A 52 1.78 8.65 30.83
N THR A 53 2.56 7.55 30.83
CA THR A 53 3.99 7.57 31.20
C THR A 53 4.91 7.83 30.01
N LEU A 54 4.40 7.71 28.78
CA LEU A 54 5.02 8.16 27.55
C LEU A 54 4.02 9.03 26.77
N PRO A 55 4.48 10.06 26.05
CA PRO A 55 3.62 10.81 25.15
C PRO A 55 3.17 9.92 23.98
N LYS A 56 1.97 10.17 23.46
CA LYS A 56 1.53 9.65 22.14
C LYS A 56 2.37 10.34 21.05
N PRO A 57 2.71 9.64 19.95
CA PRO A 57 3.19 10.31 18.74
C PRO A 57 2.28 11.48 18.35
N ASP A 58 2.87 12.55 17.86
CA ASP A 58 2.18 13.77 17.47
C ASP A 58 2.11 13.85 15.94
N ASP A 59 0.91 13.93 15.40
CA ASP A 59 0.66 13.85 13.96
C ASP A 59 1.32 15.04 13.21
N ASP A 60 1.38 16.26 13.80
CA ASP A 60 2.04 17.42 13.19
C ASP A 60 3.57 17.28 13.21
N ASP A 61 4.14 16.70 14.28
CA ASP A 61 5.57 16.39 14.38
C ASP A 61 5.97 15.30 13.36
N GLU A 62 5.14 14.27 13.21
CA GLU A 62 5.36 13.20 12.21
C GLU A 62 5.26 13.75 10.78
N ALA A 63 4.30 14.62 10.49
CA ALA A 63 4.19 15.30 9.20
C ALA A 63 5.43 16.16 8.90
N ALA A 64 5.91 16.94 9.89
CA ALA A 64 7.13 17.73 9.74
C ALA A 64 8.37 16.84 9.47
N LYS A 65 8.48 15.70 10.14
CA LYS A 65 9.56 14.72 9.92
C LYS A 65 9.49 14.10 8.54
N TYR A 66 8.29 13.75 8.06
CA TYR A 66 8.10 13.27 6.70
C TYR A 66 8.58 14.29 5.66
N GLU A 67 8.21 15.56 5.81
CA GLU A 67 8.64 16.63 4.90
C GLU A 67 10.17 16.82 4.91
N ILE A 68 10.81 16.76 6.08
CA ILE A 68 12.26 16.80 6.22
C ILE A 68 12.93 15.65 5.46
N ALA A 69 12.40 14.43 5.61
CA ALA A 69 12.90 13.25 4.91
C ALA A 69 12.77 13.41 3.39
N ASP A 70 11.59 13.80 2.91
CA ASP A 70 11.29 13.99 1.48
C ASP A 70 12.25 15.02 0.86
N ASP A 71 12.50 16.16 1.52
CA ASP A 71 13.42 17.20 1.04
C ASP A 71 14.87 16.71 0.98
N LEU A 72 15.34 16.03 2.03
CA LEU A 72 16.74 15.58 2.09
C LEU A 72 17.00 14.41 1.14
N PHE A 73 16.06 13.49 1.00
CA PHE A 73 16.16 12.38 0.05
C PHE A 73 16.14 12.90 -1.39
N ALA A 74 15.21 13.80 -1.72
CA ALA A 74 15.14 14.41 -3.05
C ALA A 74 16.44 15.16 -3.41
N ALA A 75 17.00 15.92 -2.47
CA ALA A 75 18.28 16.61 -2.65
C ALA A 75 19.45 15.63 -2.87
N ALA A 76 19.36 14.41 -2.37
CA ALA A 76 20.36 13.36 -2.57
C ALA A 76 20.12 12.49 -3.82
N GLY A 77 19.07 12.78 -4.61
CA GLY A 77 18.70 12.04 -5.81
C GLY A 77 17.98 10.71 -5.51
N LEU A 78 17.36 10.62 -4.34
CA LEU A 78 16.41 9.57 -4.00
C LEU A 78 15.00 10.13 -4.23
N GLU A 79 14.27 9.56 -5.17
CA GLU A 79 12.94 10.03 -5.54
C GLU A 79 11.86 9.22 -4.80
N TRP A 80 10.85 9.91 -4.29
CA TRP A 80 9.67 9.25 -3.77
C TRP A 80 9.00 8.40 -4.86
N TYR A 81 8.64 7.15 -4.55
CA TYR A 81 7.92 6.29 -5.49
C TYR A 81 6.67 5.64 -4.88
N GLU A 82 6.60 5.50 -3.55
CA GLU A 82 5.40 5.10 -2.82
C GLU A 82 5.44 5.64 -1.38
N ILE A 83 4.34 5.52 -0.64
CA ILE A 83 4.00 6.31 0.57
C ILE A 83 5.16 6.56 1.55
N SER A 84 5.98 5.58 1.87
CA SER A 84 7.06 5.67 2.85
C SER A 84 8.44 5.34 2.27
N ASN A 85 8.58 5.31 0.93
CA ASN A 85 9.79 4.83 0.28
C ASN A 85 10.32 5.76 -0.80
N TRP A 86 11.64 5.93 -0.79
CA TRP A 86 12.42 6.72 -1.77
C TRP A 86 13.54 5.88 -2.34
N SER A 87 13.80 6.03 -3.63
CA SER A 87 14.89 5.32 -4.28
C SER A 87 15.56 6.15 -5.37
N ARG A 88 16.76 5.75 -5.75
CA ARG A 88 17.30 6.18 -7.05
C ARG A 88 16.47 5.53 -8.16
N PRO A 89 16.30 6.20 -9.31
CA PRO A 89 15.59 5.61 -10.45
C PRO A 89 16.12 4.21 -10.80
N GLY A 90 15.21 3.24 -10.93
CA GLY A 90 15.52 1.84 -11.21
C GLY A 90 15.87 0.98 -9.99
N TYR A 91 15.80 1.55 -8.79
CA TYR A 91 16.02 0.81 -7.53
C TYR A 91 14.75 0.71 -6.66
N GLU A 92 13.59 0.99 -7.24
CA GLU A 92 12.30 0.83 -6.57
C GLU A 92 12.10 -0.64 -6.15
N SER A 93 11.55 -0.85 -4.96
CA SER A 93 11.22 -2.20 -4.51
C SER A 93 10.06 -2.76 -5.33
N ARG A 94 10.35 -3.72 -6.21
CA ARG A 94 9.31 -4.42 -6.98
C ARG A 94 8.33 -5.17 -6.08
N HIS A 95 8.78 -5.63 -4.93
CA HIS A 95 7.94 -6.28 -3.94
C HIS A 95 6.90 -5.30 -3.38
N ASN A 96 7.32 -4.11 -2.93
CA ASN A 96 6.40 -3.08 -2.43
C ASN A 96 5.43 -2.61 -3.52
N LEU A 97 5.95 -2.31 -4.72
CA LEU A 97 5.10 -1.94 -5.86
C LEU A 97 4.10 -3.05 -6.22
N GLY A 98 4.45 -4.32 -6.03
CA GLY A 98 3.53 -5.44 -6.23
C GLY A 98 2.32 -5.36 -5.31
N TYR A 99 2.50 -5.03 -4.03
CA TYR A 99 1.38 -4.81 -3.10
C TYR A 99 0.51 -3.61 -3.53
N TRP A 100 1.12 -2.47 -3.85
CA TRP A 100 0.38 -1.27 -4.26
C TRP A 100 -0.35 -1.42 -5.59
N ARG A 101 0.13 -2.30 -6.48
CA ARG A 101 -0.52 -2.66 -7.75
C ARG A 101 -1.49 -3.83 -7.62
N ASN A 102 -1.74 -4.29 -6.41
CA ASN A 102 -2.66 -5.38 -6.09
C ASN A 102 -2.43 -6.65 -6.93
N VAL A 103 -1.15 -7.02 -7.17
CA VAL A 103 -0.82 -8.27 -7.87
C VAL A 103 -1.02 -9.47 -6.95
N ASP A 104 -1.11 -10.66 -7.53
CA ASP A 104 -1.14 -11.91 -6.77
C ASP A 104 0.17 -12.10 -6.01
N TRP A 105 0.07 -12.55 -4.75
CA TRP A 105 1.21 -12.89 -3.94
C TRP A 105 0.90 -14.02 -2.96
N ALA A 106 1.90 -14.84 -2.70
CA ALA A 106 1.84 -15.96 -1.76
C ALA A 106 2.69 -15.65 -0.54
N GLY A 107 2.09 -15.67 0.63
CA GLY A 107 2.78 -15.62 1.90
C GLY A 107 3.28 -17.01 2.30
N LEU A 108 4.49 -17.09 2.84
CA LEU A 108 5.10 -18.32 3.29
C LEU A 108 5.58 -18.16 4.74
N GLY A 109 5.05 -18.97 5.63
CA GLY A 109 5.47 -18.99 7.03
C GLY A 109 4.33 -18.77 8.03
N PRO A 110 4.62 -18.89 9.33
CA PRO A 110 3.62 -18.70 10.37
C PRO A 110 3.00 -17.31 10.33
N GLY A 111 1.67 -17.23 10.24
CA GLY A 111 0.91 -16.00 10.15
C GLY A 111 1.06 -15.23 8.83
N ALA A 112 1.67 -15.83 7.82
CA ALA A 112 1.79 -15.21 6.50
C ALA A 112 0.42 -15.10 5.83
N HIS A 113 0.21 -14.00 5.12
CA HIS A 113 -0.98 -13.75 4.32
C HIS A 113 -0.68 -14.00 2.84
N SER A 114 -1.71 -14.30 2.07
CA SER A 114 -1.67 -14.45 0.62
C SER A 114 -2.83 -13.67 0.00
N HIS A 115 -2.66 -13.22 -1.23
CA HIS A 115 -3.69 -12.54 -1.99
C HIS A 115 -3.72 -13.08 -3.42
N TYR A 116 -4.91 -13.40 -3.90
CA TYR A 116 -5.13 -13.95 -5.24
C TYR A 116 -6.32 -13.26 -5.90
N ASN A 117 -6.09 -12.70 -7.08
CA ASN A 117 -7.15 -12.19 -7.92
C ASN A 117 -7.80 -13.37 -8.68
N THR A 118 -9.09 -13.61 -8.42
CA THR A 118 -9.82 -14.70 -9.05
C THR A 118 -10.54 -14.20 -10.29
N VAL A 119 -10.17 -14.68 -11.46
CA VAL A 119 -10.92 -14.40 -12.68
C VAL A 119 -12.17 -15.27 -12.71
N MET A 120 -13.36 -14.66 -12.57
CA MET A 120 -14.62 -15.38 -12.76
C MET A 120 -14.73 -15.87 -14.21
N GLY A 121 -14.58 -17.19 -14.43
CA GLY A 121 -14.81 -17.81 -15.74
C GLY A 121 -13.73 -18.77 -16.21
N SER A 122 -12.64 -18.98 -15.48
CA SER A 122 -11.71 -20.07 -15.78
C SER A 122 -12.22 -21.38 -15.21
N SER A 123 -12.85 -22.20 -16.06
CA SER A 123 -13.05 -23.62 -15.76
C SER A 123 -11.69 -24.26 -15.47
N THR A 124 -11.63 -24.99 -14.36
CA THR A 124 -10.48 -25.79 -13.95
C THR A 124 -10.20 -26.94 -14.94
N ASP A 125 -9.54 -26.64 -16.04
CA ASP A 125 -8.85 -27.65 -16.83
C ASP A 125 -7.41 -27.18 -17.03
N GLY A 126 -6.51 -27.95 -16.41
CA GLY A 126 -5.12 -27.67 -16.18
C GLY A 126 -4.32 -27.26 -17.42
N ASP A 127 -3.94 -26.01 -17.46
CA ASP A 127 -2.75 -25.54 -18.14
C ASP A 127 -2.28 -24.22 -17.50
N ALA A 128 -1.74 -24.33 -16.28
CA ALA A 128 -1.03 -23.24 -15.61
C ALA A 128 0.46 -23.31 -15.97
N ALA A 129 0.80 -22.93 -17.18
CA ALA A 129 2.19 -22.67 -17.54
C ALA A 129 2.28 -21.65 -18.68
N ASN A 130 2.85 -20.51 -18.37
CA ASN A 130 3.23 -19.39 -19.24
C ASN A 130 2.20 -18.26 -19.37
N SER A 131 2.16 -17.40 -18.37
CA SER A 131 1.83 -15.99 -18.60
C SER A 131 3.05 -15.16 -18.20
N ASP A 132 3.75 -14.63 -19.19
CA ASP A 132 4.78 -13.61 -19.00
C ASP A 132 4.17 -12.44 -18.22
N ALA A 133 4.84 -12.05 -17.14
CA ALA A 133 4.36 -11.14 -16.12
C ALA A 133 4.33 -9.67 -16.61
N ALA A 134 3.37 -9.37 -17.46
CA ALA A 134 2.76 -8.06 -17.62
C ALA A 134 1.26 -8.31 -17.52
N GLY A 135 0.76 -8.51 -16.29
CA GLY A 135 -0.64 -8.79 -16.05
C GLY A 135 -1.49 -7.69 -16.67
N ASP A 136 -2.27 -8.06 -17.66
CA ASP A 136 -3.31 -7.22 -18.23
C ASP A 136 -4.34 -6.94 -17.13
N VAL A 137 -4.19 -5.78 -16.49
CA VAL A 137 -5.07 -5.27 -15.41
C VAL A 137 -6.54 -5.16 -15.91
N SER A 138 -6.75 -5.27 -17.21
CA SER A 138 -8.06 -5.20 -17.86
C SER A 138 -8.95 -6.42 -17.60
N ALA A 139 -8.41 -7.57 -17.22
CA ALA A 139 -9.16 -8.82 -17.07
C ALA A 139 -9.88 -8.98 -15.71
N SER A 140 -9.60 -8.14 -14.72
CA SER A 140 -10.13 -8.32 -13.34
C SER A 140 -11.38 -7.51 -13.00
N VAL A 141 -12.03 -6.89 -13.98
CA VAL A 141 -13.07 -5.86 -13.77
C VAL A 141 -14.33 -6.36 -13.04
N THR A 142 -14.56 -7.66 -12.97
CA THR A 142 -15.67 -8.26 -12.19
C THR A 142 -15.18 -9.39 -11.29
N SER A 143 -13.87 -9.49 -11.06
CA SER A 143 -13.30 -10.55 -10.27
C SER A 143 -13.49 -10.31 -8.78
N THR A 144 -13.83 -11.36 -8.07
CA THR A 144 -13.57 -11.43 -6.64
C THR A 144 -12.11 -11.73 -6.43
N SER A 145 -11.48 -11.18 -5.39
CA SER A 145 -10.19 -11.66 -4.93
C SER A 145 -10.34 -12.43 -3.63
N MET A 146 -9.33 -13.20 -3.29
CA MET A 146 -9.30 -13.99 -2.08
C MET A 146 -8.03 -13.67 -1.29
N ARG A 147 -8.17 -13.47 0.01
CA ARG A 147 -7.06 -13.45 0.95
C ARG A 147 -7.12 -14.69 1.82
N GLY A 148 -5.95 -15.29 2.04
CA GLY A 148 -5.79 -16.39 2.97
C GLY A 148 -4.65 -16.09 3.94
N TRP A 149 -4.69 -16.68 5.12
CA TRP A 149 -3.60 -16.56 6.10
C TRP A 149 -3.29 -17.87 6.76
N ASP A 150 -2.00 -18.07 6.99
CA ASP A 150 -1.47 -19.24 7.64
C ASP A 150 -1.66 -19.19 9.17
N ILE A 151 -1.55 -20.37 9.80
CA ILE A 151 -1.54 -20.53 11.25
C ILE A 151 -0.41 -19.66 11.83
N ALA A 152 -0.76 -18.70 12.69
CA ALA A 152 0.19 -17.73 13.23
C ALA A 152 1.20 -18.34 14.22
N HIS A 153 0.83 -19.43 14.94
CA HIS A 153 1.72 -20.04 15.92
C HIS A 153 2.77 -20.94 15.24
N PRO A 154 4.11 -20.65 15.35
CA PRO A 154 5.14 -21.34 14.57
C PRO A 154 5.14 -22.86 14.73
N ARG A 155 4.94 -23.37 15.96
CA ARG A 155 4.91 -24.82 16.21
C ARG A 155 3.72 -25.49 15.53
N MET A 156 2.55 -24.86 15.58
CA MET A 156 1.33 -25.42 14.96
C MET A 156 1.42 -25.37 13.43
N TRP A 157 1.98 -24.29 12.89
CA TRP A 157 2.30 -24.17 11.48
C TRP A 157 3.24 -25.30 11.03
N GLY A 158 4.37 -25.50 11.74
CA GLY A 158 5.33 -26.57 11.44
C GLY A 158 4.75 -27.96 11.55
N MET A 159 3.83 -28.21 12.50
CA MET A 159 3.11 -29.49 12.58
C MET A 159 2.22 -29.72 11.36
N ALA A 160 1.47 -28.71 10.91
CA ALA A 160 0.65 -28.83 9.70
C ALA A 160 1.49 -29.17 8.46
N ILE A 161 2.62 -28.49 8.27
CA ILE A 161 3.56 -28.78 7.16
C ILE A 161 4.10 -30.21 7.26
N ASN A 162 4.54 -30.66 8.44
CA ASN A 162 5.07 -32.01 8.63
C ASN A 162 4.02 -33.10 8.38
N ASP A 163 2.73 -32.80 8.64
CA ASP A 163 1.60 -33.68 8.35
C ASP A 163 1.16 -33.63 6.87
N GLY A 164 1.84 -32.86 6.01
CA GLY A 164 1.50 -32.67 4.60
C GLY A 164 0.21 -31.87 4.37
N ARG A 165 -0.21 -31.06 5.34
CA ARG A 165 -1.39 -30.21 5.26
C ARG A 165 -1.02 -28.78 4.92
N VAL A 166 -1.85 -28.11 4.12
CA VAL A 166 -1.78 -26.66 3.94
C VAL A 166 -2.02 -25.98 5.29
N PRO A 167 -1.14 -25.12 5.79
CA PRO A 167 -1.22 -24.56 7.12
C PRO A 167 -2.19 -23.38 7.24
N TRP A 168 -3.22 -23.31 6.42
CA TRP A 168 -4.21 -22.24 6.43
C TRP A 168 -5.00 -22.21 7.73
N SER A 169 -5.21 -21.02 8.26
CA SER A 169 -6.01 -20.71 9.44
C SER A 169 -7.35 -20.08 9.08
N GLY A 170 -7.42 -19.40 7.95
CA GLY A 170 -8.64 -18.77 7.45
C GLY A 170 -8.43 -18.10 6.10
N ASP A 171 -9.56 -17.69 5.54
CA ASP A 171 -9.62 -16.94 4.29
C ASP A 171 -10.82 -15.98 4.29
N GLU A 172 -10.75 -15.00 3.40
CA GLU A 172 -11.86 -14.08 3.10
C GLU A 172 -11.97 -13.88 1.58
N THR A 173 -13.19 -13.68 1.13
CA THR A 173 -13.46 -13.30 -0.25
C THR A 173 -13.72 -11.81 -0.30
N ILE A 174 -12.97 -11.10 -1.14
CA ILE A 174 -13.10 -9.66 -1.39
C ILE A 174 -14.08 -9.46 -2.54
N SER A 175 -15.14 -8.74 -2.28
CA SER A 175 -16.14 -8.43 -3.30
C SER A 175 -15.62 -7.48 -4.38
N PRO A 176 -16.27 -7.38 -5.55
CA PRO A 176 -15.88 -6.42 -6.59
C PRO A 176 -15.90 -4.95 -6.12
N THR A 177 -16.78 -4.59 -5.18
CA THR A 177 -16.83 -3.24 -4.60
C THR A 177 -15.65 -2.99 -3.69
N GLU A 178 -15.30 -3.93 -2.81
CA GLU A 178 -14.12 -3.84 -1.95
C GLU A 178 -12.83 -3.81 -2.78
N ASN A 179 -12.73 -4.61 -3.85
CA ASN A 179 -11.60 -4.55 -4.79
C ASN A 179 -11.45 -3.17 -5.44
N LEU A 180 -12.57 -2.52 -5.78
CA LEU A 180 -12.57 -1.17 -6.33
C LEU A 180 -12.09 -0.13 -5.30
N GLU A 181 -12.54 -0.23 -4.06
CA GLU A 181 -12.08 0.64 -2.95
C GLU A 181 -10.59 0.47 -2.72
N GLU A 182 -10.09 -0.76 -2.73
CA GLU A 182 -8.66 -1.05 -2.62
C GLU A 182 -7.86 -0.50 -3.80
N LEU A 183 -8.35 -0.66 -5.03
CA LEU A 183 -7.70 -0.10 -6.22
C LEU A 183 -7.51 1.42 -6.09
N ILE A 184 -8.53 2.13 -5.59
CA ILE A 184 -8.45 3.58 -5.38
C ILE A 184 -7.44 3.90 -4.28
N MET A 185 -7.55 3.24 -3.12
CA MET A 185 -6.67 3.47 -1.98
C MET A 185 -5.20 3.18 -2.32
N LEU A 186 -4.92 2.04 -2.96
CA LEU A 186 -3.57 1.62 -3.30
C LEU A 186 -2.96 2.48 -4.41
N GLY A 187 -3.74 2.83 -5.45
CA GLY A 187 -3.28 3.64 -6.57
C GLY A 187 -2.90 5.08 -6.19
N LEU A 188 -3.53 5.65 -5.15
CA LEU A 188 -3.15 6.97 -4.63
C LEU A 188 -1.85 6.96 -3.79
N ARG A 189 -1.34 5.78 -3.43
CA ARG A 189 -0.12 5.62 -2.61
C ARG A 189 1.16 5.55 -3.42
N ILE A 190 1.07 5.46 -4.74
CA ILE A 190 2.22 5.35 -5.64
C ILE A 190 2.40 6.59 -6.51
N ARG A 191 3.63 6.85 -6.92
CA ARG A 191 4.00 7.97 -7.79
C ARG A 191 3.38 7.89 -9.18
N GLU A 192 3.09 6.68 -9.66
CA GLU A 192 2.39 6.47 -10.94
C GLU A 192 0.98 7.05 -10.91
N GLY A 193 0.39 7.11 -9.71
CA GLY A 193 -0.95 7.62 -9.48
C GLY A 193 -2.05 6.65 -9.88
N LEU A 194 -3.28 7.06 -9.59
CA LEU A 194 -4.50 6.31 -9.86
C LEU A 194 -4.98 6.57 -11.30
N ASP A 195 -5.09 5.52 -12.11
CA ASP A 195 -5.74 5.59 -13.44
C ASP A 195 -7.25 5.75 -13.28
N ILE A 196 -7.72 7.00 -13.43
CA ILE A 196 -9.16 7.33 -13.31
C ILE A 196 -9.99 6.62 -14.39
N GLY A 197 -9.44 6.44 -15.58
CA GLY A 197 -10.12 5.72 -16.65
C GLY A 197 -10.32 4.24 -16.31
N LEU A 198 -9.32 3.60 -15.71
CA LEU A 198 -9.43 2.23 -15.24
C LEU A 198 -10.47 2.12 -14.14
N VAL A 199 -10.40 2.97 -13.12
CA VAL A 199 -11.38 3.02 -12.02
C VAL A 199 -12.80 3.14 -12.54
N ASN A 200 -13.05 4.06 -13.47
CA ASN A 200 -14.37 4.26 -14.04
C ASN A 200 -14.87 3.04 -14.82
N ARG A 201 -14.00 2.35 -15.56
CA ARG A 201 -14.35 1.07 -16.20
C ARG A 201 -14.76 0.00 -15.17
N HIS A 202 -14.07 -0.06 -14.04
CA HIS A 202 -14.43 -0.97 -12.93
C HIS A 202 -15.77 -0.59 -12.30
N ILE A 203 -16.02 0.70 -12.02
CA ILE A 203 -17.31 1.19 -11.52
C ILE A 203 -18.46 0.78 -12.45
N GLU A 204 -18.31 1.00 -13.76
CA GLU A 204 -19.32 0.61 -14.73
C GLU A 204 -19.57 -0.90 -14.78
N ALA A 205 -18.51 -1.70 -14.60
CA ALA A 205 -18.64 -3.15 -14.59
C ALA A 205 -19.33 -3.65 -13.32
N VAL A 206 -18.99 -3.11 -12.15
CA VAL A 206 -19.64 -3.40 -10.87
C VAL A 206 -21.13 -3.01 -10.96
N ASN A 207 -21.44 -1.82 -11.45
CA ASN A 207 -22.82 -1.36 -11.62
C ASN A 207 -23.65 -2.26 -12.57
N ARG A 208 -23.03 -2.83 -13.60
CA ARG A 208 -23.72 -3.77 -14.51
C ARG A 208 -23.96 -5.14 -13.88
N ALA A 209 -23.12 -5.55 -12.96
CA ALA A 209 -23.20 -6.86 -12.28
C ALA A 209 -24.08 -6.85 -11.04
N GLN A 210 -24.32 -5.69 -10.43
CA GLN A 210 -25.15 -5.54 -9.22
C GLN A 210 -26.63 -5.44 -9.56
N ASP A 211 -27.47 -5.98 -8.68
CA ASP A 211 -28.91 -5.76 -8.72
C ASP A 211 -29.25 -4.30 -8.38
N ALA A 212 -30.27 -3.74 -9.05
CA ALA A 212 -30.72 -2.36 -8.86
C ALA A 212 -31.06 -1.99 -7.40
N ALA A 213 -31.23 -2.98 -6.53
CA ALA A 213 -31.49 -2.80 -5.09
C ALA A 213 -30.23 -2.41 -4.28
N GLN A 214 -29.04 -2.61 -4.81
CA GLN A 214 -27.77 -2.35 -4.10
C GLN A 214 -27.22 -0.93 -4.29
N GLY A 215 -27.93 -0.10 -5.08
CA GLY A 215 -27.48 1.25 -5.43
C GLY A 215 -26.50 1.25 -6.60
N THR A 216 -26.26 2.44 -7.14
CA THR A 216 -25.34 2.65 -8.27
C THR A 216 -24.13 3.44 -7.79
N LEU A 217 -22.93 2.92 -7.99
CA LEU A 217 -21.69 3.61 -7.71
C LEU A 217 -21.53 4.76 -8.71
N ARG A 218 -21.10 5.91 -8.21
CA ARG A 218 -20.87 7.10 -9.02
C ARG A 218 -19.48 7.02 -9.66
N ILE A 219 -19.39 7.31 -10.96
CA ILE A 219 -18.10 7.48 -11.65
C ILE A 219 -17.32 8.67 -11.07
N ILE A 220 -16.00 8.59 -11.14
CA ILE A 220 -15.12 9.70 -10.82
C ILE A 220 -15.08 10.64 -12.01
N ASP A 221 -15.61 11.83 -11.82
CA ASP A 221 -15.69 12.90 -12.82
C ASP A 221 -14.95 14.16 -12.35
N ASP A 222 -14.89 15.18 -13.19
CA ASP A 222 -14.27 16.47 -12.87
C ASP A 222 -14.86 17.10 -11.60
N ALA A 223 -16.15 16.88 -11.31
CA ALA A 223 -16.76 17.42 -10.11
C ALA A 223 -16.25 16.75 -8.83
N CYS A 224 -15.80 15.51 -8.92
CA CYS A 224 -15.12 14.81 -7.82
C CYS A 224 -13.65 15.27 -7.66
N LEU A 225 -12.95 15.50 -8.77
CA LEU A 225 -11.51 15.77 -8.77
C LEU A 225 -11.17 17.25 -8.55
N THR A 226 -11.99 18.17 -9.05
CA THR A 226 -11.76 19.63 -8.96
C THR A 226 -11.49 20.10 -7.52
N PRO A 227 -12.27 19.71 -6.51
CA PRO A 227 -11.99 20.11 -5.13
C PRO A 227 -10.64 19.61 -4.63
N LEU A 228 -10.28 18.35 -4.93
CA LEU A 228 -9.02 17.75 -4.50
C LEU A 228 -7.80 18.42 -5.15
N VAL A 229 -7.92 18.80 -6.41
CA VAL A 229 -6.89 19.59 -7.12
C VAL A 229 -6.83 21.00 -6.54
N GLY A 230 -7.99 21.65 -6.30
CA GLY A 230 -8.07 22.98 -5.72
C GLY A 230 -7.46 23.08 -4.33
N ASP A 231 -7.64 22.06 -3.52
CA ASP A 231 -7.05 21.93 -2.17
C ASP A 231 -5.57 21.50 -2.21
N GLY A 232 -5.03 21.23 -3.41
CA GLY A 232 -3.64 20.82 -3.60
C GLY A 232 -3.33 19.43 -3.06
N LEU A 233 -4.31 18.53 -3.01
CA LEU A 233 -4.13 17.15 -2.52
C LEU A 233 -3.67 16.21 -3.62
N ILE A 234 -4.13 16.43 -4.85
CA ILE A 234 -3.73 15.66 -6.02
C ILE A 234 -3.36 16.58 -7.19
N THR A 235 -2.60 16.04 -8.12
CA THR A 235 -2.42 16.61 -9.46
C THR A 235 -2.93 15.61 -10.50
N LEU A 236 -3.43 16.11 -11.62
CA LEU A 236 -3.80 15.27 -12.76
C LEU A 236 -2.65 15.31 -13.77
N ASP A 237 -2.10 14.15 -14.10
CA ASP A 237 -1.11 14.04 -15.17
C ASP A 237 -1.81 14.23 -16.53
N PRO A 238 -1.47 15.27 -17.30
CA PRO A 238 -2.16 15.56 -18.55
C PRO A 238 -1.88 14.54 -19.66
N THR A 239 -0.84 13.70 -19.49
CA THR A 239 -0.45 12.70 -20.47
C THR A 239 -1.17 11.38 -20.24
N THR A 240 -1.24 10.96 -18.99
CA THR A 240 -1.79 9.65 -18.60
C THR A 240 -3.23 9.74 -18.11
N GLY A 241 -3.68 10.92 -17.64
CA GLY A 241 -4.96 11.08 -16.96
C GLY A 241 -4.98 10.52 -15.54
N HIS A 242 -3.82 10.20 -14.98
CA HIS A 242 -3.72 9.68 -13.62
C HIS A 242 -3.84 10.80 -12.58
N ALA A 243 -4.50 10.49 -11.48
CA ALA A 243 -4.51 11.32 -10.28
C ALA A 243 -3.33 10.93 -9.39
N VAL A 244 -2.38 11.85 -9.21
CA VAL A 244 -1.18 11.63 -8.40
C VAL A 244 -1.27 12.44 -7.12
N ALA A 245 -1.06 11.81 -5.97
CA ALA A 245 -1.02 12.51 -4.69
C ALA A 245 0.15 13.51 -4.64
N THR A 246 -0.13 14.75 -4.26
CA THR A 246 0.91 15.74 -3.93
C THR A 246 1.58 15.37 -2.60
N ARG A 247 2.67 16.08 -2.21
CA ARG A 247 3.24 15.91 -0.86
C ARG A 247 2.17 16.08 0.22
N ARG A 248 1.31 17.10 0.11
CA ARG A 248 0.21 17.33 1.03
C ARG A 248 -0.82 16.19 1.01
N GLY A 249 -1.14 15.69 -0.17
CA GLY A 249 -2.05 14.55 -0.32
C GLY A 249 -1.50 13.27 0.31
N ARG A 250 -0.18 13.05 0.21
CA ARG A 250 0.48 11.89 0.82
C ARG A 250 0.37 11.88 2.35
N LEU A 251 0.42 13.06 2.98
CA LEU A 251 0.25 13.21 4.44
C LEU A 251 -1.18 12.91 4.93
N LEU A 252 -2.16 12.85 4.04
CA LEU A 252 -3.57 12.57 4.36
C LEU A 252 -4.03 11.21 3.86
N ASN A 253 -3.11 10.39 3.35
CA ASN A 253 -3.43 9.13 2.66
C ASN A 253 -3.19 7.89 3.54
N ASP A 254 -3.26 8.05 4.86
CA ASP A 254 -3.19 6.96 5.85
C ASP A 254 -4.57 6.40 6.22
#